data_6a3934e86925b5603f967c2687e53aec
#
_entry.id   6a3934e86925b5603f967c2687e53aec
#
_cell.length_a   1.000
_cell.length_b   1.000
_cell.length_c   1.000
_cell.angle_alpha   90.00
_cell.angle_beta   90.00
_cell.angle_gamma   90.00
#
_symmetry.space_group_name_H-M   'P 1'
#
loop_
_entity.id
_entity.type
_entity.pdbx_description
1 polymer ?
#
loop_
_entity_poly.entity_id
_entity_poly.type
_entity_poly.pdbx_seq_one_letter_code
_entity_poly.pdbx_strand_id
1 'polypeptide(L)'
;LRLSYESMVSPASVLDYSVAARTLTTLKVQEIPSGYDASLYVTERLEIPARDGTAIPVSVVMRRDRVGAGPLHLYGYGAYGIAIEPGFSTTRLSLVDRGFAYAIAHIRGGDDLGRAWYKAGKLERRTNTFTDFVDVANGLIARGLTQAGRISISGGSAGGELMGAVINSDPGLWGAVVAHVPFVDVLATMLDPTLPLTPGEWPEWGNPIE
;
A
#
# COMPACT_ATOMS: atom_id res chain seq x y z
N LEU A 1 -13.68 25.80 11.49
CA LEU A 1 -13.12 25.00 10.40
C LEU A 1 -13.77 23.63 10.40
N ARG A 2 -14.21 23.15 9.22
CA ARG A 2 -14.72 21.79 9.07
C ARG A 2 -13.61 20.90 8.54
N LEU A 3 -13.44 19.75 9.19
CA LEU A 3 -12.37 18.79 8.92
C LEU A 3 -12.98 17.40 8.67
N SER A 4 -12.38 16.63 7.78
CA SER A 4 -12.60 15.20 7.68
C SER A 4 -11.39 14.48 8.26
N TYR A 5 -11.62 13.41 8.99
CA TYR A 5 -10.55 12.59 9.59
C TYR A 5 -10.91 11.11 9.49
N GLU A 6 -9.93 10.32 9.11
CA GLU A 6 -9.94 8.87 9.22
C GLU A 6 -8.52 8.33 9.44
N SER A 7 -8.42 7.10 9.87
CA SER A 7 -7.16 6.34 9.94
C SER A 7 -7.44 4.86 9.72
N MET A 8 -6.42 4.02 9.72
CA MET A 8 -6.62 2.57 9.59
C MET A 8 -7.54 1.97 10.68
N VAL A 9 -7.71 2.68 11.82
CA VAL A 9 -8.53 2.26 12.96
C VAL A 9 -9.60 3.27 13.37
N SER A 10 -9.71 4.40 12.71
CA SER A 10 -10.74 5.40 12.99
C SER A 10 -11.66 5.50 11.78
N PRO A 11 -12.95 5.16 11.90
CA PRO A 11 -13.92 5.37 10.84
C PRO A 11 -13.97 6.83 10.39
N ALA A 12 -14.31 7.05 9.12
CA ALA A 12 -14.41 8.39 8.55
C ALA A 12 -15.34 9.28 9.40
N SER A 13 -14.85 10.44 9.78
CA SER A 13 -15.50 11.38 10.68
C SER A 13 -15.48 12.78 10.14
N VAL A 14 -16.54 13.54 10.42
CA VAL A 14 -16.64 14.97 10.15
C VAL A 14 -16.59 15.72 11.47
N LEU A 15 -15.68 16.67 11.55
CA LEU A 15 -15.37 17.41 12.76
C LEU A 15 -15.49 18.91 12.50
N ASP A 16 -16.01 19.67 13.46
CA ASP A 16 -15.95 21.14 13.47
C ASP A 16 -14.96 21.61 14.54
N TYR A 17 -13.97 22.39 14.12
CA TYR A 17 -13.04 23.07 15.02
C TYR A 17 -13.41 24.55 15.18
N SER A 18 -13.71 24.96 16.41
CA SER A 18 -13.90 26.37 16.78
C SER A 18 -12.55 27.02 17.08
N VAL A 19 -12.12 27.96 16.25
CA VAL A 19 -10.85 28.69 16.46
C VAL A 19 -10.91 29.55 17.72
N ALA A 20 -12.07 30.19 17.97
CA ALA A 20 -12.24 31.07 19.14
C ALA A 20 -12.24 30.29 20.47
N ALA A 21 -13.00 29.20 20.53
CA ALA A 21 -13.10 28.36 21.72
C ALA A 21 -11.97 27.32 21.84
N ARG A 22 -11.21 27.07 20.76
CA ARG A 22 -10.18 26.01 20.66
C ARG A 22 -10.75 24.63 20.99
N THR A 23 -11.98 24.36 20.55
CA THR A 23 -12.67 23.09 20.79
C THR A 23 -12.94 22.36 19.48
N LEU A 24 -12.88 21.02 19.55
CA LEU A 24 -13.22 20.13 18.46
C LEU A 24 -14.53 19.43 18.79
N THR A 25 -15.49 19.48 17.87
CA THR A 25 -16.79 18.81 18.01
C THR A 25 -16.97 17.82 16.87
N THR A 26 -17.25 16.56 17.21
CA THR A 26 -17.59 15.54 16.23
C THR A 26 -19.03 15.72 15.77
N LEU A 27 -19.24 15.91 14.47
CA LEU A 27 -20.56 16.07 13.87
C LEU A 27 -21.12 14.73 13.37
N LYS A 28 -20.27 13.91 12.77
CA LYS A 28 -20.68 12.63 12.18
C LYS A 28 -19.51 11.66 12.23
N VAL A 29 -19.83 10.40 12.46
CA VAL A 29 -18.91 9.25 12.32
C VAL A 29 -19.58 8.24 11.41
N GLN A 30 -18.80 7.60 10.52
CA GLN A 30 -19.28 6.48 9.71
C GLN A 30 -19.80 5.38 10.63
N GLU A 31 -21.05 4.96 10.41
CA GLU A 31 -21.63 3.84 11.14
C GLU A 31 -21.07 2.50 10.61
N ILE A 32 -20.80 1.60 11.55
CA ILE A 32 -20.41 0.23 11.26
C ILE A 32 -21.49 -0.69 11.82
N PRO A 33 -22.45 -1.15 11.00
CA PRO A 33 -23.64 -1.89 11.49
C PRO A 33 -23.35 -3.15 12.30
N SER A 34 -22.22 -3.81 12.00
CA SER A 34 -21.77 -5.00 12.76
C SER A 34 -21.15 -4.68 14.13
N GLY A 35 -21.06 -3.41 14.49
CA GLY A 35 -20.29 -2.93 15.62
C GLY A 35 -18.80 -2.80 15.29
N TYR A 36 -18.12 -1.93 16.05
CA TYR A 36 -16.69 -1.69 15.90
C TYR A 36 -16.11 -1.15 17.22
N ASP A 37 -14.98 -1.70 17.64
CA ASP A 37 -14.22 -1.23 18.79
C ASP A 37 -12.76 -0.97 18.37
N ALA A 38 -12.39 0.29 18.23
CA ALA A 38 -11.05 0.73 17.84
C ALA A 38 -9.97 0.27 18.83
N SER A 39 -10.32 0.06 20.10
CA SER A 39 -9.36 -0.33 21.15
C SER A 39 -8.75 -1.71 20.94
N LEU A 40 -9.40 -2.56 20.12
CA LEU A 40 -8.91 -3.89 19.77
C LEU A 40 -7.74 -3.88 18.80
N TYR A 41 -7.48 -2.76 18.17
CA TYR A 41 -6.46 -2.64 17.11
C TYR A 41 -5.34 -1.68 17.50
N VAL A 42 -4.22 -1.82 16.82
CA VAL A 42 -3.07 -0.91 16.91
C VAL A 42 -2.54 -0.64 15.51
N THR A 43 -2.09 0.58 15.30
CA THR A 43 -1.41 0.99 14.07
C THR A 43 0.03 1.34 14.36
N GLU A 44 0.90 1.03 13.42
CA GLU A 44 2.30 1.42 13.45
C GLU A 44 2.69 2.09 12.14
N ARG A 45 3.53 3.11 12.22
CA ARG A 45 4.22 3.68 11.06
C ARG A 45 5.68 3.29 11.17
N LEU A 46 6.12 2.45 10.24
CA LEU A 46 7.48 1.93 10.20
C LEU A 46 8.26 2.62 9.07
N GLU A 47 9.57 2.65 9.21
CA GLU A 47 10.51 2.90 8.13
C GLU A 47 11.37 1.65 7.93
N ILE A 48 11.32 1.09 6.73
CA ILE A 48 12.06 -0.10 6.33
C ILE A 48 13.15 0.33 5.35
N PRO A 49 14.43 0.07 5.62
CA PRO A 49 15.49 0.40 4.69
C PRO A 49 15.42 -0.53 3.47
N ALA A 50 15.36 0.08 2.27
CA ALA A 50 15.58 -0.60 1.03
C ALA A 50 17.08 -0.93 0.86
N ARG A 51 17.43 -1.82 -0.05
CA ARG A 51 18.81 -2.25 -0.36
C ARG A 51 19.75 -1.12 -0.75
N ASP A 52 19.22 0.00 -1.26
CA ASP A 52 19.96 1.21 -1.60
C ASP A 52 20.04 2.22 -0.43
N GLY A 53 19.54 1.84 0.75
CA GLY A 53 19.52 2.68 1.95
C GLY A 53 18.34 3.64 2.04
N THR A 54 17.46 3.69 1.03
CA THR A 54 16.26 4.53 1.05
C THR A 54 15.28 4.01 2.12
N ALA A 55 14.81 4.90 3.01
CA ALA A 55 13.81 4.54 4.02
C ALA A 55 12.40 4.49 3.39
N ILE A 56 11.81 3.30 3.30
CA ILE A 56 10.47 3.09 2.76
C ILE A 56 9.45 3.14 3.89
N PRO A 57 8.49 4.08 3.84
CA PRO A 57 7.44 4.13 4.84
C PRO A 57 6.46 2.96 4.69
N VAL A 58 6.04 2.40 5.81
CA VAL A 58 5.05 1.31 5.85
C VAL A 58 4.01 1.59 6.92
N SER A 59 2.74 1.56 6.56
CA SER A 59 1.64 1.65 7.52
C SER A 59 1.14 0.25 7.84
N VAL A 60 1.07 -0.08 9.13
CA VAL A 60 0.63 -1.41 9.59
C VAL A 60 -0.58 -1.26 10.51
N VAL A 61 -1.55 -2.16 10.38
CA VAL A 61 -2.62 -2.34 11.36
C VAL A 61 -2.70 -3.82 11.74
N MET A 62 -2.90 -4.08 13.03
CA MET A 62 -3.04 -5.43 13.56
C MET A 62 -3.88 -5.42 14.83
N ARG A 63 -4.34 -6.59 15.27
CA ARG A 63 -4.96 -6.70 16.58
C ARG A 63 -3.93 -6.46 17.67
N ARG A 64 -4.38 -5.79 18.73
CA ARG A 64 -3.54 -5.49 19.91
C ARG A 64 -3.09 -6.74 20.66
N ASP A 65 -3.93 -7.78 20.65
CA ASP A 65 -3.67 -9.07 21.29
C ASP A 65 -2.86 -10.06 20.43
N ARG A 66 -2.43 -9.63 19.24
CA ARG A 66 -1.60 -10.45 18.36
C ARG A 66 -0.22 -10.69 18.96
N VAL A 67 0.20 -11.94 19.03
CA VAL A 67 1.49 -12.35 19.60
C VAL A 67 2.37 -12.99 18.53
N GLY A 68 3.62 -12.49 18.44
CA GLY A 68 4.66 -13.06 17.59
C GLY A 68 4.40 -12.97 16.09
N ALA A 69 5.21 -13.69 15.31
CA ALA A 69 5.10 -13.75 13.87
C ALA A 69 3.84 -14.54 13.45
N GLY A 70 3.00 -13.91 12.63
CA GLY A 70 1.76 -14.50 12.13
C GLY A 70 1.55 -14.23 10.64
N PRO A 71 0.40 -14.58 10.06
CA PRO A 71 0.09 -14.22 8.69
C PRO A 71 0.08 -12.69 8.52
N LEU A 72 0.52 -12.24 7.35
CA LEU A 72 0.55 -10.81 7.00
C LEU A 72 0.01 -10.64 5.59
N HIS A 73 -0.76 -9.58 5.39
CA HIS A 73 -1.14 -9.12 4.07
C HIS A 73 -0.40 -7.83 3.76
N LEU A 74 0.33 -7.80 2.63
CA LEU A 74 1.07 -6.63 2.16
C LEU A 74 0.44 -6.12 0.87
N TYR A 75 0.05 -4.85 0.88
CA TYR A 75 -0.50 -4.14 -0.27
C TYR A 75 0.51 -3.14 -0.81
N GLY A 76 0.57 -2.97 -2.13
CA GLY A 76 1.33 -1.93 -2.79
C GLY A 76 0.75 -1.55 -4.15
N TYR A 77 1.12 -0.36 -4.62
CA TYR A 77 0.73 0.15 -5.94
C TYR A 77 1.95 0.67 -6.72
N GLY A 78 2.51 1.80 -6.29
CA GLY A 78 3.81 2.32 -6.74
C GLY A 78 3.84 2.80 -8.19
N ALA A 79 2.82 3.50 -8.68
CA ALA A 79 2.79 4.06 -10.03
C ALA A 79 2.00 5.37 -10.08
N TYR A 80 2.17 6.14 -11.15
CA TYR A 80 1.43 7.36 -11.51
C TYR A 80 1.53 8.49 -10.47
N GLY A 81 2.39 8.39 -9.49
CA GLY A 81 2.41 9.33 -8.37
C GLY A 81 1.13 9.25 -7.53
N ILE A 82 0.52 8.08 -7.41
CA ILE A 82 -0.64 7.86 -6.56
C ILE A 82 -0.17 7.45 -5.17
N ALA A 83 -0.36 8.34 -4.19
CA ALA A 83 -0.16 8.01 -2.78
C ALA A 83 -1.27 7.07 -2.29
N ILE A 84 -0.90 6.09 -1.48
CA ILE A 84 -1.86 5.15 -0.89
C ILE A 84 -2.17 5.57 0.54
N GLU A 85 -3.33 6.20 0.71
CA GLU A 85 -3.77 6.66 2.03
C GLU A 85 -4.11 5.49 2.96
N PRO A 86 -3.59 5.49 4.21
CA PRO A 86 -3.91 4.48 5.21
C PRO A 86 -5.25 4.79 5.90
N GLY A 87 -6.33 4.85 5.10
CA GLY A 87 -7.69 5.14 5.55
C GLY A 87 -8.37 3.94 6.23
N PHE A 88 -9.61 4.14 6.69
CA PHE A 88 -10.44 3.12 7.32
C PHE A 88 -10.98 2.12 6.29
N SER A 89 -11.00 0.82 6.64
CA SER A 89 -11.57 -0.22 5.76
C SER A 89 -12.05 -1.43 6.57
N THR A 90 -13.35 -1.69 6.53
CA THR A 90 -13.96 -2.88 7.16
C THR A 90 -13.50 -4.18 6.53
N THR A 91 -13.25 -4.20 5.24
CA THR A 91 -12.72 -5.39 4.54
C THR A 91 -11.30 -5.72 4.98
N ARG A 92 -10.45 -4.69 5.19
CA ARG A 92 -9.11 -4.85 5.75
C ARG A 92 -9.16 -5.38 7.17
N LEU A 93 -10.04 -4.81 8.01
CA LEU A 93 -10.22 -5.26 9.40
C LEU A 93 -10.76 -6.69 9.47
N SER A 94 -11.54 -7.16 8.50
CA SER A 94 -11.96 -8.55 8.40
C SER A 94 -10.78 -9.54 8.29
N LEU A 95 -9.69 -9.17 7.62
CA LEU A 95 -8.45 -9.97 7.64
C LEU A 95 -7.74 -9.86 8.99
N VAL A 96 -7.67 -8.67 9.55
CA VAL A 96 -7.01 -8.41 10.84
C VAL A 96 -7.69 -9.20 11.95
N ASP A 97 -9.02 -9.31 11.97
CA ASP A 97 -9.78 -10.11 12.94
C ASP A 97 -9.53 -11.62 12.82
N ARG A 98 -9.04 -12.07 11.65
CA ARG A 98 -8.58 -13.45 11.43
C ARG A 98 -7.11 -13.68 11.82
N GLY A 99 -6.48 -12.71 12.49
CA GLY A 99 -5.10 -12.80 12.99
C GLY A 99 -4.03 -12.30 12.04
N PHE A 100 -4.40 -11.72 10.88
CA PHE A 100 -3.42 -11.08 10.00
C PHE A 100 -2.93 -9.75 10.58
N ALA A 101 -1.67 -9.41 10.34
CA ALA A 101 -1.29 -8.01 10.22
C ALA A 101 -1.58 -7.55 8.79
N TYR A 102 -2.03 -6.32 8.61
CA TYR A 102 -2.19 -5.71 7.28
C TYR A 102 -1.23 -4.55 7.13
N ALA A 103 -0.42 -4.58 6.08
CA ALA A 103 0.58 -3.57 5.81
C ALA A 103 0.35 -2.91 4.44
N ILE A 104 0.61 -1.61 4.36
CA ILE A 104 0.69 -0.85 3.11
C ILE A 104 2.12 -0.40 2.94
N ALA A 105 2.77 -0.83 1.86
CA ALA A 105 4.09 -0.36 1.48
C ALA A 105 3.96 0.91 0.62
N HIS A 106 4.46 2.03 1.13
CA HIS A 106 4.45 3.32 0.43
C HIS A 106 5.70 3.44 -0.45
N ILE A 107 5.78 2.56 -1.44
CA ILE A 107 6.94 2.36 -2.31
C ILE A 107 7.12 3.47 -3.33
N ARG A 108 8.36 3.63 -3.84
CA ARG A 108 8.67 4.58 -4.92
C ARG A 108 7.80 4.32 -6.15
N GLY A 109 7.48 5.39 -6.89
CA GLY A 109 6.49 5.41 -7.96
C GLY A 109 5.11 5.91 -7.53
N GLY A 110 4.79 5.85 -6.21
CA GLY A 110 3.74 6.66 -5.60
C GLY A 110 4.21 8.09 -5.33
N ASP A 111 3.36 8.90 -4.69
CA ASP A 111 3.68 10.29 -4.30
C ASP A 111 3.66 10.48 -2.78
N ASP A 112 3.77 9.39 -2.02
CA ASP A 112 3.67 9.38 -0.56
C ASP A 112 4.70 10.28 0.13
N LEU A 113 5.87 10.46 -0.48
CA LEU A 113 6.91 11.41 -0.06
C LEU A 113 7.16 12.52 -1.09
N GLY A 114 6.15 12.83 -1.91
CA GLY A 114 6.18 13.91 -2.87
C GLY A 114 6.77 13.53 -4.23
N ARG A 115 6.87 14.53 -5.13
CA ARG A 115 7.19 14.34 -6.55
C ARG A 115 8.52 13.61 -6.83
N ALA A 116 9.51 13.78 -5.95
CA ALA A 116 10.78 13.09 -6.08
C ALA A 116 10.64 11.58 -5.89
N TRP A 117 9.75 11.17 -4.98
CA TRP A 117 9.40 9.78 -4.70
C TRP A 117 8.79 9.09 -5.93
N TYR A 118 7.84 9.77 -6.57
CA TYR A 118 7.27 9.32 -7.83
C TYR A 118 8.32 9.11 -8.92
N LYS A 119 9.17 10.13 -9.16
CA LYS A 119 10.20 10.07 -10.19
C LYS A 119 11.25 8.99 -9.94
N ALA A 120 11.44 8.58 -8.69
CA ALA A 120 12.38 7.53 -8.32
C ALA A 120 11.85 6.10 -8.56
N GLY A 121 10.60 5.93 -9.01
CA GLY A 121 9.98 4.63 -9.26
C GLY A 121 9.32 4.50 -10.64
N LYS A 122 9.72 5.31 -11.66
CA LYS A 122 9.14 5.21 -13.01
C LYS A 122 10.23 5.18 -14.10
N LEU A 123 9.85 4.78 -15.32
CA LEU A 123 10.75 4.65 -16.47
C LEU A 123 11.97 3.79 -16.10
N GLU A 124 13.19 4.26 -16.38
CA GLU A 124 14.42 3.52 -16.07
C GLU A 124 14.60 3.18 -14.58
N ARG A 125 13.84 3.85 -13.70
CA ARG A 125 13.87 3.62 -12.25
C ARG A 125 12.71 2.74 -11.76
N ARG A 126 11.92 2.17 -12.68
CA ARG A 126 10.76 1.34 -12.34
C ARG A 126 11.11 0.15 -11.44
N THR A 127 12.28 -0.42 -11.61
CA THR A 127 12.78 -1.52 -10.78
C THR A 127 12.86 -1.18 -9.28
N ASN A 128 13.03 0.10 -8.92
CA ASN A 128 13.02 0.51 -7.52
C ASN A 128 11.68 0.20 -6.84
N THR A 129 10.55 0.34 -7.56
CA THR A 129 9.24 0.00 -7.03
C THR A 129 9.16 -1.48 -6.60
N PHE A 130 9.70 -2.36 -7.42
CA PHE A 130 9.68 -3.82 -7.18
C PHE A 130 10.62 -4.20 -6.03
N THR A 131 11.83 -3.65 -6.05
CA THR A 131 12.82 -3.93 -5.00
C THR A 131 12.40 -3.36 -3.66
N ASP A 132 11.78 -2.18 -3.61
CA ASP A 132 11.22 -1.59 -2.39
C ASP A 132 10.18 -2.52 -1.76
N PHE A 133 9.29 -3.11 -2.56
CA PHE A 133 8.25 -3.99 -2.06
C PHE A 133 8.81 -5.28 -1.46
N VAL A 134 9.80 -5.88 -2.12
CA VAL A 134 10.54 -7.05 -1.63
C VAL A 134 11.31 -6.70 -0.34
N ASP A 135 12.00 -5.57 -0.31
CA ASP A 135 12.78 -5.13 0.85
C ASP A 135 11.86 -4.82 2.04
N VAL A 136 10.66 -4.25 1.80
CA VAL A 136 9.65 -4.08 2.84
C VAL A 136 9.21 -5.44 3.40
N ALA A 137 8.94 -6.44 2.57
CA ALA A 137 8.57 -7.77 3.03
C ALA A 137 9.67 -8.39 3.92
N ASN A 138 10.92 -8.31 3.49
CA ASN A 138 12.08 -8.78 4.26
C ASN A 138 12.26 -8.01 5.58
N GLY A 139 12.04 -6.69 5.56
CA GLY A 139 12.10 -5.86 6.77
C GLY A 139 10.99 -6.20 7.78
N LEU A 140 9.79 -6.54 7.32
CA LEU A 140 8.70 -7.01 8.19
C LEU A 140 8.99 -8.39 8.79
N ILE A 141 9.65 -9.28 8.04
CA ILE A 141 10.16 -10.57 8.55
C ILE A 141 11.24 -10.33 9.61
N ALA A 142 12.22 -9.48 9.33
CA ALA A 142 13.30 -9.18 10.27
C ALA A 142 12.80 -8.54 11.58
N ARG A 143 11.68 -7.83 11.54
CA ARG A 143 11.01 -7.29 12.73
C ARG A 143 10.14 -8.31 13.48
N GLY A 144 10.04 -9.55 13.00
CA GLY A 144 9.27 -10.60 13.65
C GLY A 144 7.75 -10.48 13.48
N LEU A 145 7.28 -9.66 12.53
CA LEU A 145 5.84 -9.52 12.26
C LEU A 145 5.28 -10.69 11.45
N THR A 146 6.12 -11.35 10.64
CA THR A 146 5.75 -12.47 9.78
C THR A 146 6.97 -13.32 9.45
N GLN A 147 6.82 -14.26 8.53
CA GLN A 147 7.90 -15.07 7.97
C GLN A 147 7.65 -15.40 6.50
N ALA A 148 8.70 -15.80 5.77
CA ALA A 148 8.58 -16.21 4.38
C ALA A 148 7.52 -17.31 4.21
N GLY A 149 6.79 -17.27 3.11
CA GLY A 149 5.66 -18.18 2.83
C GLY A 149 4.37 -17.87 3.62
N ARG A 150 4.38 -16.88 4.52
CA ARG A 150 3.18 -16.43 5.28
C ARG A 150 2.75 -15.00 4.96
N ILE A 151 3.28 -14.44 3.87
CA ILE A 151 2.90 -13.13 3.37
C ILE A 151 1.96 -13.32 2.19
N SER A 152 0.71 -12.88 2.31
CA SER A 152 -0.16 -12.68 1.15
C SER A 152 0.05 -11.28 0.60
N ILE A 153 0.05 -11.13 -0.72
CA ILE A 153 0.23 -9.83 -1.37
C ILE A 153 -0.91 -9.53 -2.31
N SER A 154 -1.22 -8.24 -2.49
CA SER A 154 -2.18 -7.81 -3.50
C SER A 154 -1.82 -6.49 -4.14
N GLY A 155 -2.22 -6.34 -5.39
CA GLY A 155 -2.13 -5.11 -6.16
C GLY A 155 -3.03 -5.17 -7.38
N GLY A 156 -3.52 -4.00 -7.82
CA GLY A 156 -4.42 -3.91 -8.96
C GLY A 156 -3.84 -3.03 -10.08
N SER A 157 -4.20 -3.30 -11.34
CA SER A 157 -3.75 -2.52 -12.50
C SER A 157 -2.21 -2.47 -12.56
N ALA A 158 -1.59 -1.30 -12.44
CA ALA A 158 -0.14 -1.13 -12.28
C ALA A 158 0.42 -1.82 -11.01
N GLY A 159 -0.37 -1.88 -9.92
CA GLY A 159 -0.03 -2.73 -8.77
C GLY A 159 -0.09 -4.22 -9.09
N GLY A 160 -0.81 -4.61 -10.12
CA GLY A 160 -0.81 -5.98 -10.67
C GLY A 160 0.49 -6.31 -11.43
N GLU A 161 1.08 -5.33 -12.14
CA GLU A 161 2.43 -5.45 -12.70
C GLU A 161 3.46 -5.66 -11.59
N LEU A 162 3.37 -4.88 -10.50
CA LEU A 162 4.18 -5.08 -9.30
C LEU A 162 4.08 -6.52 -8.81
N MET A 163 2.85 -7.07 -8.70
CA MET A 163 2.65 -8.47 -8.28
C MET A 163 3.37 -9.44 -9.22
N GLY A 164 3.22 -9.27 -10.54
CA GLY A 164 3.91 -10.08 -11.55
C GLY A 164 5.44 -10.02 -11.41
N ALA A 165 6.00 -8.83 -11.19
CA ALA A 165 7.44 -8.66 -11.02
C ALA A 165 7.97 -9.38 -9.77
N VAL A 166 7.34 -9.17 -8.62
CA VAL A 166 7.86 -9.68 -7.33
C VAL A 166 7.66 -11.19 -7.14
N ILE A 167 6.65 -11.80 -7.76
CA ILE A 167 6.50 -13.25 -7.71
C ILE A 167 7.54 -13.97 -8.59
N ASN A 168 8.04 -13.31 -9.63
CA ASN A 168 9.10 -13.85 -10.46
C ASN A 168 10.48 -13.65 -9.83
N SER A 169 10.72 -12.52 -9.16
CA SER A 169 12.02 -12.26 -8.55
C SER A 169 12.24 -13.04 -7.24
N ASP A 170 11.23 -13.15 -6.39
CA ASP A 170 11.35 -13.68 -5.03
C ASP A 170 10.18 -14.64 -4.68
N PRO A 171 9.99 -15.74 -5.44
CA PRO A 171 8.83 -16.62 -5.30
C PRO A 171 8.70 -17.29 -3.92
N GLY A 172 9.79 -17.45 -3.20
CA GLY A 172 9.82 -18.07 -1.88
C GLY A 172 9.28 -17.21 -0.74
N LEU A 173 9.07 -15.90 -0.97
CA LEU A 173 8.54 -14.99 0.05
C LEU A 173 7.03 -15.11 0.23
N TRP A 174 6.30 -15.43 -0.82
CA TRP A 174 4.86 -15.24 -0.90
C TRP A 174 4.09 -16.52 -0.60
N GLY A 175 3.12 -16.44 0.30
CA GLY A 175 2.18 -17.52 0.58
C GLY A 175 0.93 -17.50 -0.31
N ALA A 176 0.54 -16.31 -0.77
CA ALA A 176 -0.58 -16.11 -1.69
C ALA A 176 -0.43 -14.78 -2.44
N VAL A 177 -0.95 -14.73 -3.66
CA VAL A 177 -0.92 -13.52 -4.49
C VAL A 177 -2.30 -13.26 -5.07
N VAL A 178 -2.76 -12.00 -4.97
CA VAL A 178 -3.99 -11.53 -5.59
C VAL A 178 -3.66 -10.38 -6.53
N ALA A 179 -3.71 -10.65 -7.83
CA ALA A 179 -3.51 -9.66 -8.87
C ALA A 179 -4.86 -9.27 -9.48
N HIS A 180 -5.31 -8.05 -9.17
CA HIS A 180 -6.58 -7.53 -9.67
C HIS A 180 -6.37 -6.83 -11.02
N VAL A 181 -7.05 -7.28 -12.07
CA VAL A 181 -6.93 -6.71 -13.43
C VAL A 181 -5.48 -6.30 -13.77
N PRO A 182 -4.52 -7.24 -13.67
CA PRO A 182 -3.11 -6.91 -13.64
C PRO A 182 -2.61 -6.42 -15.01
N PHE A 183 -1.80 -5.37 -15.00
CA PHE A 183 -1.09 -4.88 -16.17
C PHE A 183 0.24 -5.62 -16.33
N VAL A 184 0.23 -6.84 -16.85
CA VAL A 184 1.39 -7.74 -16.90
C VAL A 184 2.04 -7.87 -18.29
N ASP A 185 1.30 -7.59 -19.36
CA ASP A 185 1.86 -7.55 -20.72
C ASP A 185 2.18 -6.11 -21.14
N VAL A 186 3.10 -5.49 -20.39
CA VAL A 186 3.44 -4.08 -20.54
C VAL A 186 4.05 -3.80 -21.91
N LEU A 187 5.00 -4.62 -22.37
CA LEU A 187 5.72 -4.39 -23.62
C LEU A 187 4.80 -4.47 -24.83
N ALA A 188 4.00 -5.54 -24.96
CA ALA A 188 3.11 -5.70 -26.09
C ALA A 188 2.04 -4.59 -26.12
N THR A 189 1.53 -4.20 -24.95
CA THR A 189 0.57 -3.09 -24.84
C THR A 189 1.20 -1.76 -25.27
N MET A 190 2.41 -1.45 -24.81
CA MET A 190 3.08 -0.19 -25.15
C MET A 190 3.56 -0.13 -26.61
N LEU A 191 3.71 -1.27 -27.29
CA LEU A 191 4.01 -1.35 -28.72
C LEU A 191 2.81 -1.09 -29.63
N ASP A 192 1.59 -1.12 -29.11
CA ASP A 192 0.38 -0.92 -29.91
C ASP A 192 -0.24 0.47 -29.68
N PRO A 193 0.12 1.48 -30.51
CA PRO A 193 -0.40 2.84 -30.36
C PRO A 193 -1.90 2.97 -30.72
N THR A 194 -2.53 1.89 -31.22
CA THR A 194 -3.97 1.90 -31.55
C THR A 194 -4.83 1.66 -30.32
N LEU A 195 -4.27 1.14 -29.25
CA LEU A 195 -4.97 0.97 -27.96
C LEU A 195 -5.25 2.34 -27.33
N PRO A 196 -6.48 2.58 -26.82
CA PRO A 196 -6.92 3.92 -26.41
C PRO A 196 -6.03 4.61 -25.36
N LEU A 197 -5.39 3.85 -24.47
CA LEU A 197 -4.59 4.41 -23.39
C LEU A 197 -3.10 4.47 -23.72
N THR A 198 -2.58 3.62 -24.61
CA THR A 198 -1.14 3.44 -24.84
C THR A 198 -0.37 4.74 -25.05
N PRO A 199 -0.74 5.66 -25.97
CA PRO A 199 0.04 6.89 -26.13
C PRO A 199 0.08 7.78 -24.88
N GLY A 200 -1.00 7.78 -24.09
CA GLY A 200 -1.08 8.52 -22.82
C GLY A 200 -0.24 7.91 -21.71
N GLU A 201 0.09 6.63 -21.81
CA GLU A 201 0.81 5.85 -20.80
C GLU A 201 2.34 5.84 -21.02
N TRP A 202 2.84 6.19 -22.21
CA TRP A 202 4.27 6.26 -22.48
C TRP A 202 5.07 7.13 -21.49
N PRO A 203 4.55 8.26 -20.98
CA PRO A 203 5.27 9.02 -19.95
C PRO A 203 5.49 8.25 -18.64
N GLU A 204 4.74 7.19 -18.37
CA GLU A 204 4.88 6.34 -17.18
C GLU A 204 5.76 5.12 -17.46
N TRP A 205 5.51 4.43 -18.57
CA TRP A 205 6.10 3.12 -18.87
C TRP A 205 7.25 3.16 -19.86
N GLY A 206 7.38 4.24 -20.62
CA GLY A 206 8.30 4.37 -21.74
C GLY A 206 7.63 4.10 -23.09
N ASN A 207 8.21 4.68 -24.15
CA ASN A 207 7.82 4.41 -25.52
C ASN A 207 8.80 3.41 -26.15
N PRO A 208 8.42 2.14 -26.33
CA PRO A 208 9.32 1.13 -26.87
C PRO A 208 9.52 1.25 -28.40
N ILE A 209 8.84 2.20 -29.06
CA ILE A 209 8.96 2.46 -30.51
C ILE A 209 10.10 3.44 -30.79
N GLU A 210 10.45 4.30 -29.85
CA GLU A 210 11.53 5.31 -29.92
C GLU A 210 12.77 4.83 -29.14
#